data_4a08d34063c001e99f00362aee869c2d
#
_entry.id   4a08d34063c001e99f00362aee869c2d
#
_cell.length_a   1.000
_cell.length_b   1.000
_cell.length_c   1.000
_cell.angle_alpha   90.00
_cell.angle_beta   90.00
_cell.angle_gamma   90.00
#
_symmetry.space_group_name_H-M   'P 1'
#
loop_
_entity.id
_entity.type
_entity.pdbx_description
1 polymer ?
#
loop_
_entity_poly.entity_id
_entity_poly.type
_entity_poly.pdbx_seq_one_letter_code
_entity_poly.pdbx_strand_id
1 'polypeptide(L)'
;MTLLRSILSLLAVTLILSGCAIHPLGPLDKAPKHQSQRLTGYAPFAWGISTSSLQYENKAEMPGDHNYYVRDWDLLVQQGKAPVVGNALYTWSDFDKDVAALKKIGVTHYRFSIEWARVEPQPGRYNEKAVRGYVRMCRKLKEAGIEPVVTLWHFTFPAWLTDSKDSSKTNWLNPIAREHWNLYVSKMVKATAPYATYYAPENEPNGQVLTAYIIGLWPPCHTFDFKGYKAATIGSADMFRDAAARIKEVKPSAKVLSVEALPWWTHAPLDPGGLLYNTVMHSNFDHLDRIYDVCDIIGFNYYYSQMAGPISFLSEGARHGPNFTMMGWRIDPKGLGKQIRYVGKRYDKPMMITENGIATKSEQKRLSYLRDHINQIREAMDEGYDVKGYFVWSLADNYEWHYGYVPKFGLATMDPKTRDRILKPSAFYYRKVISSSNKEGKVIPDPR
;
A
#
# COMPACT_ATOMS: atom_id res chain seq x y z
N MET A 1 -26.50 -9.63 -11.07
CA MET A 1 -25.84 -8.32 -10.84
C MET A 1 -24.36 -8.30 -11.24
N THR A 2 -23.62 -9.38 -11.14
CA THR A 2 -22.20 -9.50 -11.54
C THR A 2 -21.97 -9.31 -13.05
N LEU A 3 -22.77 -9.93 -13.88
CA LEU A 3 -22.61 -9.88 -15.36
C LEU A 3 -22.84 -8.48 -15.93
N LEU A 4 -23.81 -7.74 -15.41
CA LEU A 4 -24.13 -6.38 -15.89
C LEU A 4 -23.03 -5.36 -15.45
N ARG A 5 -22.50 -5.49 -14.24
CA ARG A 5 -21.35 -4.71 -13.77
C ARG A 5 -20.10 -4.99 -14.62
N SER A 6 -19.94 -6.22 -15.04
CA SER A 6 -18.85 -6.69 -15.90
C SER A 6 -18.90 -6.13 -17.31
N ILE A 7 -20.09 -6.08 -17.94
CA ILE A 7 -20.30 -5.48 -19.26
C ILE A 7 -20.10 -3.96 -19.20
N LEU A 8 -20.49 -3.33 -18.10
CA LEU A 8 -20.30 -1.90 -17.86
C LEU A 8 -18.81 -1.54 -17.66
N SER A 9 -18.01 -2.42 -17.02
CA SER A 9 -16.54 -2.26 -16.94
C SER A 9 -15.89 -2.31 -18.33
N LEU A 10 -16.44 -3.08 -19.26
CA LEU A 10 -15.96 -3.17 -20.63
C LEU A 10 -16.19 -1.87 -21.41
N LEU A 11 -17.35 -1.27 -21.25
CA LEU A 11 -17.69 0.04 -21.86
C LEU A 11 -16.83 1.16 -21.26
N ALA A 12 -16.46 1.07 -19.96
CA ALA A 12 -15.62 2.04 -19.30
C ALA A 12 -14.20 2.09 -19.87
N VAL A 13 -13.60 0.94 -20.14
CA VAL A 13 -12.27 0.86 -20.76
C VAL A 13 -12.31 1.47 -22.17
N THR A 14 -13.40 1.27 -22.90
CA THR A 14 -13.57 1.83 -24.26
C THR A 14 -13.78 3.35 -24.24
N LEU A 15 -14.41 3.89 -23.19
CA LEU A 15 -14.68 5.34 -23.02
C LEU A 15 -13.49 6.11 -22.44
N ILE A 16 -12.61 5.47 -21.65
CA ILE A 16 -11.30 6.06 -21.24
C ILE A 16 -10.49 6.42 -22.49
N LEU A 17 -10.70 5.68 -23.60
CA LEU A 17 -10.00 5.86 -24.86
C LEU A 17 -10.40 7.11 -25.64
N SER A 18 -11.57 7.66 -25.41
CA SER A 18 -12.11 8.79 -26.19
C SER A 18 -11.85 10.18 -25.59
N GLY A 19 -11.30 10.27 -24.38
CA GLY A 19 -11.18 11.54 -23.64
C GLY A 19 -9.79 11.96 -23.18
N CYS A 20 -8.77 11.13 -23.30
CA CYS A 20 -7.39 11.49 -22.91
C CYS A 20 -6.52 11.62 -24.15
N ALA A 21 -5.95 12.81 -24.38
CA ALA A 21 -4.79 12.93 -25.25
C ALA A 21 -3.67 12.11 -24.60
N ILE A 22 -3.44 10.91 -25.16
CA ILE A 22 -2.41 9.98 -24.72
C ILE A 22 -1.08 10.60 -25.13
N HIS A 23 -0.37 11.23 -24.20
CA HIS A 23 1.04 11.46 -24.40
C HIS A 23 1.70 10.08 -24.43
N PRO A 24 2.36 9.69 -25.54
CA PRO A 24 3.07 8.42 -25.58
C PRO A 24 4.06 8.39 -24.41
N LEU A 25 4.05 7.30 -23.66
CA LEU A 25 5.11 7.02 -22.70
C LEU A 25 6.42 7.15 -23.46
N GLY A 26 7.28 8.10 -23.04
CA GLY A 26 8.55 8.33 -23.75
C GLY A 26 9.33 7.04 -23.87
N PRO A 27 10.19 6.88 -24.90
CA PRO A 27 10.91 5.65 -25.15
C PRO A 27 11.72 5.24 -23.92
N LEU A 28 11.54 3.97 -23.49
CA LEU A 28 12.25 3.32 -22.37
C LEU A 28 13.74 3.06 -22.66
N ASP A 29 14.27 3.62 -23.75
CA ASP A 29 15.60 3.30 -24.32
C ASP A 29 16.77 4.02 -23.64
N LYS A 30 16.53 4.79 -22.59
CA LYS A 30 17.64 5.34 -21.80
C LYS A 30 18.07 4.31 -20.78
N ALA A 31 19.21 3.64 -21.05
CA ALA A 31 19.91 2.92 -20.01
C ALA A 31 20.12 3.83 -18.79
N PRO A 32 19.99 3.30 -17.55
CA PRO A 32 20.21 4.10 -16.35
C PRO A 32 21.57 4.80 -16.46
N LYS A 33 21.59 6.12 -16.29
CA LYS A 33 22.82 6.94 -16.35
C LYS A 33 23.80 6.61 -15.21
N HIS A 34 23.35 5.91 -14.20
CA HIS A 34 24.17 5.38 -13.15
C HIS A 34 24.69 4.00 -13.54
N GLN A 35 25.84 4.00 -14.27
CA GLN A 35 26.77 2.91 -14.11
C GLN A 35 26.98 2.75 -12.59
N SER A 36 26.68 1.55 -12.11
CA SER A 36 26.87 1.12 -10.74
C SER A 36 28.15 1.74 -10.16
N GLN A 37 28.04 2.81 -9.40
CA GLN A 37 28.94 2.91 -8.26
C GLN A 37 28.59 1.67 -7.43
N ARG A 38 29.44 0.64 -7.53
CA ARG A 38 29.43 -0.47 -6.59
C ARG A 38 29.31 0.20 -5.23
N LEU A 39 28.16 0.00 -4.58
CA LEU A 39 27.91 0.52 -3.25
C LEU A 39 28.91 -0.13 -2.29
N THR A 40 30.11 0.45 -2.24
CA THR A 40 31.04 0.25 -1.13
C THR A 40 30.45 1.01 0.04
N GLY A 41 29.56 0.34 0.78
CA GLY A 41 28.82 0.89 1.91
C GLY A 41 27.32 0.61 1.77
N TYR A 42 26.90 -0.65 1.89
CA TYR A 42 25.51 -1.00 2.04
C TYR A 42 24.98 -0.37 3.32
N ALA A 43 24.11 0.65 3.20
CA ALA A 43 23.11 0.83 4.22
C ALA A 43 22.35 -0.50 4.33
N PRO A 44 22.11 -1.05 5.55
CA PRO A 44 21.51 -2.36 5.68
C PRO A 44 20.16 -2.38 4.95
N PHE A 45 19.94 -3.44 4.15
CA PHE A 45 18.70 -3.63 3.41
C PHE A 45 17.48 -3.64 4.37
N ALA A 46 16.45 -2.91 4.07
CA ALA A 46 15.26 -2.80 4.91
C ALA A 46 14.38 -4.05 4.79
N TRP A 47 14.51 -4.97 5.71
CA TRP A 47 13.65 -6.13 5.85
C TRP A 47 12.43 -5.77 6.70
N GLY A 48 11.24 -5.71 6.11
CA GLY A 48 10.06 -5.18 6.78
C GLY A 48 8.82 -6.06 6.70
N ILE A 49 7.83 -5.61 7.46
CA ILE A 49 6.44 -6.07 7.39
C ILE A 49 5.56 -4.83 7.33
N SER A 50 4.50 -4.87 6.50
CA SER A 50 3.53 -3.80 6.36
C SER A 50 2.17 -4.17 6.95
N THR A 51 1.50 -3.17 7.50
CA THR A 51 0.14 -3.23 8.07
C THR A 51 -0.58 -1.91 7.87
N SER A 52 -1.89 -1.88 8.15
CA SER A 52 -2.68 -0.63 8.11
C SER A 52 -3.59 -0.48 9.33
N SER A 53 -3.97 0.75 9.63
CA SER A 53 -4.76 1.08 10.82
C SER A 53 -6.12 0.40 10.83
N LEU A 54 -6.94 0.56 9.78
CA LEU A 54 -8.29 -0.03 9.72
C LEU A 54 -8.26 -1.55 9.87
N GLN A 55 -7.27 -2.21 9.23
CA GLN A 55 -7.19 -3.66 9.16
C GLN A 55 -6.63 -4.30 10.45
N TYR A 56 -5.98 -3.52 11.31
CA TYR A 56 -5.26 -4.02 12.48
C TYR A 56 -5.75 -3.45 13.81
N GLU A 57 -6.21 -2.18 13.83
CA GLU A 57 -6.50 -1.49 15.06
C GLU A 57 -7.96 -1.65 15.50
N ASN A 58 -8.18 -1.99 16.77
CA ASN A 58 -9.50 -1.87 17.37
C ASN A 58 -9.82 -0.40 17.68
N LYS A 59 -11.10 -0.04 17.64
CA LYS A 59 -11.58 1.21 18.23
C LYS A 59 -11.56 1.07 19.74
N ALA A 60 -10.95 2.04 20.42
CA ALA A 60 -10.98 2.16 21.89
C ALA A 60 -12.01 3.21 22.33
N GLU A 61 -12.42 4.07 21.42
CA GLU A 61 -13.38 5.13 21.59
C GLU A 61 -14.81 4.58 21.40
N MET A 62 -15.71 4.86 22.33
CA MET A 62 -17.10 4.41 22.28
C MET A 62 -18.02 5.49 21.69
N PRO A 63 -19.16 5.14 21.06
CA PRO A 63 -20.17 6.10 20.69
C PRO A 63 -20.58 6.96 21.89
N GLY A 64 -20.62 8.29 21.69
CA GLY A 64 -20.85 9.26 22.76
C GLY A 64 -19.57 9.74 23.46
N ASP A 65 -18.41 9.07 23.27
CA ASP A 65 -17.12 9.61 23.68
C ASP A 65 -16.77 10.83 22.82
N HIS A 66 -16.23 11.84 23.46
CA HIS A 66 -15.71 13.03 22.83
C HIS A 66 -14.68 12.79 21.70
N ASN A 67 -13.93 11.71 21.78
CA ASN A 67 -12.93 11.29 20.80
C ASN A 67 -13.44 10.18 19.85
N TYR A 68 -14.73 9.85 19.89
CA TYR A 68 -15.29 8.88 18.97
C TYR A 68 -15.17 9.38 17.53
N TYR A 69 -14.68 8.50 16.66
CA TYR A 69 -14.46 8.82 15.27
C TYR A 69 -15.19 7.87 14.32
N VAL A 70 -15.52 8.38 13.14
CA VAL A 70 -16.15 7.63 12.06
C VAL A 70 -15.30 7.81 10.81
N ARG A 71 -15.00 6.70 10.14
CA ARG A 71 -14.35 6.68 8.83
C ARG A 71 -15.41 6.61 7.74
N ASP A 72 -15.08 7.05 6.54
CA ASP A 72 -15.91 6.84 5.36
C ASP A 72 -16.19 5.35 5.12
N TRP A 73 -15.24 4.44 5.42
CA TRP A 73 -15.43 3.00 5.39
C TRP A 73 -16.49 2.51 6.39
N ASP A 74 -16.56 3.09 7.58
CA ASP A 74 -17.59 2.75 8.57
C ASP A 74 -19.00 3.07 8.05
N LEU A 75 -19.15 4.10 7.20
CA LEU A 75 -20.42 4.41 6.54
C LEU A 75 -20.82 3.33 5.53
N LEU A 76 -19.87 2.74 4.79
CA LEU A 76 -20.15 1.59 3.92
C LEU A 76 -20.58 0.36 4.72
N VAL A 77 -19.94 0.09 5.84
CA VAL A 77 -20.32 -1.01 6.75
C VAL A 77 -21.74 -0.80 7.29
N GLN A 78 -22.07 0.42 7.73
CA GLN A 78 -23.44 0.77 8.19
C GLN A 78 -24.51 0.61 7.11
N GLN A 79 -24.14 0.85 5.85
CA GLN A 79 -25.01 0.65 4.68
C GLN A 79 -25.10 -0.82 4.22
N GLY A 80 -24.42 -1.75 4.90
CA GLY A 80 -24.34 -3.16 4.49
C GLY A 80 -23.56 -3.39 3.18
N LYS A 81 -22.78 -2.40 2.73
CA LYS A 81 -21.98 -2.48 1.49
C LYS A 81 -20.58 -3.05 1.70
N ALA A 82 -20.11 -3.13 2.94
CA ALA A 82 -18.84 -3.74 3.32
C ALA A 82 -18.99 -4.63 4.55
N PRO A 83 -18.17 -5.67 4.73
CA PRO A 83 -18.19 -6.51 5.92
C PRO A 83 -17.83 -5.72 7.18
N VAL A 84 -18.33 -6.19 8.33
CA VAL A 84 -18.02 -5.60 9.64
C VAL A 84 -16.53 -5.78 9.97
N VAL A 85 -15.86 -4.70 10.33
CA VAL A 85 -14.44 -4.71 10.73
C VAL A 85 -14.26 -5.27 12.15
N GLY A 86 -15.18 -4.95 13.06
CA GLY A 86 -15.08 -5.34 14.46
C GLY A 86 -13.84 -4.74 15.15
N ASN A 87 -13.17 -5.56 15.96
CA ASN A 87 -11.97 -5.15 16.68
C ASN A 87 -10.66 -5.42 15.93
N ALA A 88 -10.74 -5.78 14.66
CA ALA A 88 -9.59 -6.14 13.83
C ALA A 88 -8.62 -7.11 14.56
N LEU A 89 -7.37 -6.72 14.74
CA LEU A 89 -6.36 -7.53 15.45
C LEU A 89 -6.00 -6.95 16.84
N TYR A 90 -6.77 -6.02 17.35
CA TYR A 90 -6.51 -5.35 18.64
C TYR A 90 -5.15 -4.64 18.73
N THR A 91 -4.51 -4.32 17.59
CA THR A 91 -3.18 -3.70 17.57
C THR A 91 -3.13 -2.40 18.38
N TRP A 92 -4.21 -1.61 18.39
CA TRP A 92 -4.23 -0.37 19.18
C TRP A 92 -4.06 -0.60 20.67
N SER A 93 -4.71 -1.62 21.23
CA SER A 93 -4.59 -1.97 22.64
C SER A 93 -3.41 -2.89 22.96
N ASP A 94 -3.08 -3.80 22.05
CA ASP A 94 -2.15 -4.91 22.27
C ASP A 94 -0.87 -4.82 21.42
N PHE A 95 -0.41 -3.61 21.09
CA PHE A 95 0.74 -3.38 20.20
C PHE A 95 2.02 -4.11 20.66
N ASP A 96 2.18 -4.35 21.95
CA ASP A 96 3.32 -5.10 22.48
C ASP A 96 3.39 -6.54 21.94
N LYS A 97 2.25 -7.14 21.63
CA LYS A 97 2.18 -8.47 21.00
C LYS A 97 2.65 -8.45 19.56
N ASP A 98 2.35 -7.37 18.83
CA ASP A 98 2.89 -7.16 17.47
C ASP A 98 4.41 -6.97 17.54
N VAL A 99 4.90 -6.11 18.43
CA VAL A 99 6.34 -5.90 18.61
C VAL A 99 7.06 -7.20 18.97
N ALA A 100 6.49 -8.01 19.86
CA ALA A 100 7.05 -9.31 20.23
C ALA A 100 7.15 -10.27 19.02
N ALA A 101 6.13 -10.30 18.17
CA ALA A 101 6.14 -11.10 16.94
C ALA A 101 7.17 -10.58 15.93
N LEU A 102 7.24 -9.27 15.70
CA LEU A 102 8.22 -8.64 14.83
C LEU A 102 9.66 -8.95 15.26
N LYS A 103 9.96 -8.87 16.57
CA LYS A 103 11.26 -9.27 17.14
C LYS A 103 11.57 -10.75 16.90
N LYS A 104 10.59 -11.63 17.08
CA LYS A 104 10.76 -13.07 16.83
C LYS A 104 11.05 -13.36 15.34
N ILE A 105 10.46 -12.60 14.42
CA ILE A 105 10.73 -12.70 12.98
C ILE A 105 12.10 -12.06 12.64
N GLY A 106 12.54 -11.06 13.38
CA GLY A 106 13.84 -10.40 13.22
C GLY A 106 13.83 -9.31 12.14
N VAL A 107 12.67 -8.69 11.87
CA VAL A 107 12.57 -7.57 10.92
C VAL A 107 13.32 -6.35 11.42
N THR A 108 13.84 -5.56 10.49
CA THR A 108 14.52 -4.29 10.77
C THR A 108 13.62 -3.08 10.65
N HIS A 109 12.49 -3.21 9.93
CA HIS A 109 11.54 -2.13 9.68
C HIS A 109 10.10 -2.63 9.87
N TYR A 110 9.24 -1.73 10.27
CA TYR A 110 7.80 -2.01 10.36
C TYR A 110 7.01 -0.85 9.82
N ARG A 111 6.23 -1.10 8.76
CA ARG A 111 5.35 -0.11 8.15
C ARG A 111 3.94 -0.25 8.70
N PHE A 112 3.40 0.83 9.22
CA PHE A 112 2.02 0.94 9.69
C PHE A 112 1.43 2.29 9.33
N SER A 113 0.12 2.40 9.29
CA SER A 113 -0.53 3.66 9.01
C SER A 113 -1.12 4.32 10.25
N ILE A 114 -1.23 5.64 10.20
CA ILE A 114 -1.98 6.44 11.18
C ILE A 114 -3.41 6.59 10.67
N GLU A 115 -4.40 6.34 11.52
CA GLU A 115 -5.79 6.58 11.21
C GLU A 115 -6.13 8.07 11.37
N TRP A 116 -6.27 8.77 10.26
CA TRP A 116 -6.56 10.20 10.26
C TRP A 116 -7.84 10.51 11.02
N ALA A 117 -8.91 9.75 10.78
CA ALA A 117 -10.18 9.92 11.49
C ALA A 117 -10.05 9.79 13.01
N ARG A 118 -9.14 8.96 13.52
CA ARG A 118 -8.86 8.82 14.95
C ARG A 118 -8.13 10.02 15.52
N VAL A 119 -7.20 10.58 14.74
CA VAL A 119 -6.40 11.74 15.14
C VAL A 119 -7.23 13.01 15.09
N GLU A 120 -8.09 13.14 14.08
CA GLU A 120 -8.96 14.30 13.87
C GLU A 120 -10.43 13.82 13.70
N PRO A 121 -11.12 13.49 14.81
CA PRO A 121 -12.48 12.96 14.78
C PRO A 121 -13.52 13.95 14.28
N GLN A 122 -13.25 15.25 14.38
CA GLN A 122 -14.06 16.36 13.87
C GLN A 122 -13.13 17.43 13.29
N PRO A 123 -13.58 18.22 12.31
CA PRO A 123 -12.75 19.25 11.70
C PRO A 123 -12.07 20.17 12.72
N GLY A 124 -10.74 20.24 12.66
CA GLY A 124 -9.92 21.08 13.54
C GLY A 124 -9.79 20.61 14.98
N ARG A 125 -10.43 19.47 15.34
CA ARG A 125 -10.42 18.93 16.69
C ARG A 125 -9.56 17.67 16.78
N TYR A 126 -8.46 17.77 17.47
CA TYR A 126 -7.50 16.69 17.56
C TYR A 126 -7.68 15.85 18.83
N ASN A 127 -7.62 14.52 18.66
CA ASN A 127 -7.55 13.56 19.73
C ASN A 127 -6.08 13.39 20.18
N GLU A 128 -5.67 14.14 21.22
CA GLU A 128 -4.30 14.10 21.74
C GLU A 128 -3.92 12.72 22.32
N LYS A 129 -4.89 11.93 22.76
CA LYS A 129 -4.66 10.55 23.21
C LYS A 129 -4.25 9.66 22.04
N ALA A 130 -4.87 9.86 20.88
CA ALA A 130 -4.50 9.16 19.64
C ALA A 130 -3.09 9.57 19.17
N VAL A 131 -2.78 10.87 19.16
CA VAL A 131 -1.43 11.35 18.83
C VAL A 131 -0.37 10.68 19.71
N ARG A 132 -0.55 10.71 21.05
CA ARG A 132 0.36 10.04 21.97
C ARG A 132 0.41 8.52 21.76
N GLY A 133 -0.69 7.90 21.32
CA GLY A 133 -0.74 6.47 20.99
C GLY A 133 0.20 6.12 19.84
N TYR A 134 0.15 6.84 18.73
CA TYR A 134 1.05 6.63 17.60
C TYR A 134 2.51 6.95 17.91
N VAL A 135 2.78 8.00 18.71
CA VAL A 135 4.12 8.27 19.24
C VAL A 135 4.63 7.09 20.06
N ARG A 136 3.79 6.53 20.95
CA ARG A 136 4.14 5.33 21.73
C ARG A 136 4.47 4.14 20.83
N MET A 137 3.72 3.92 19.73
CA MET A 137 4.02 2.84 18.77
C MET A 137 5.40 3.05 18.14
N CYS A 138 5.70 4.24 17.62
CA CYS A 138 7.02 4.56 17.07
C CYS A 138 8.15 4.34 18.09
N ARG A 139 7.97 4.83 19.32
CA ARG A 139 8.95 4.66 20.39
C ARG A 139 9.22 3.19 20.71
N LYS A 140 8.17 2.37 20.88
CA LYS A 140 8.30 0.93 21.15
C LYS A 140 9.02 0.17 20.05
N LEU A 141 8.79 0.54 18.79
CA LEU A 141 9.54 -0.03 17.66
C LEU A 141 11.02 0.32 17.76
N LYS A 142 11.36 1.59 18.00
CA LYS A 142 12.77 2.02 18.17
C LYS A 142 13.44 1.33 19.35
N GLU A 143 12.77 1.22 20.50
CA GLU A 143 13.26 0.47 21.66
C GLU A 143 13.49 -1.01 21.35
N ALA A 144 12.73 -1.57 20.40
CA ALA A 144 12.91 -2.93 19.91
C ALA A 144 13.97 -3.09 18.81
N GLY A 145 14.64 -2.00 18.40
CA GLY A 145 15.60 -1.99 17.29
C GLY A 145 14.96 -2.06 15.92
N ILE A 146 13.67 -1.69 15.81
CA ILE A 146 12.89 -1.73 14.57
C ILE A 146 12.62 -0.29 14.12
N GLU A 147 12.95 0.04 12.87
CA GLU A 147 12.68 1.36 12.30
C GLU A 147 11.20 1.51 11.90
N PRO A 148 10.49 2.52 12.42
CA PRO A 148 9.12 2.83 11.98
C PRO A 148 9.12 3.42 10.58
N VAL A 149 8.25 2.90 9.71
CA VAL A 149 7.87 3.49 8.43
C VAL A 149 6.42 3.95 8.54
N VAL A 150 6.22 5.25 8.65
CA VAL A 150 4.92 5.84 8.97
C VAL A 150 4.16 6.17 7.70
N THR A 151 3.02 5.51 7.47
CA THR A 151 2.07 5.87 6.42
C THR A 151 1.03 6.81 7.00
N LEU A 152 0.87 7.99 6.40
CA LEU A 152 -0.01 9.03 6.95
C LEU A 152 -1.48 8.82 6.52
N TRP A 153 -1.73 8.20 5.38
CA TRP A 153 -3.06 7.83 4.91
C TRP A 153 -3.07 6.45 4.25
N HIS A 154 -4.06 5.61 4.61
CA HIS A 154 -4.22 4.27 4.07
C HIS A 154 -5.70 3.97 3.82
N PHE A 155 -6.22 4.51 2.70
CA PHE A 155 -7.55 4.30 2.11
C PHE A 155 -8.74 4.93 2.84
N THR A 156 -8.62 5.25 4.11
CA THR A 156 -9.76 5.77 4.90
C THR A 156 -9.65 7.26 5.16
N PHE A 157 -10.78 7.95 5.00
CA PHE A 157 -10.93 9.35 5.34
C PHE A 157 -11.81 9.52 6.58
N PRO A 158 -11.62 10.60 7.35
CA PRO A 158 -12.63 11.03 8.30
C PRO A 158 -13.98 11.20 7.61
N ALA A 159 -15.05 10.63 8.19
CA ALA A 159 -16.37 10.67 7.55
C ALA A 159 -16.90 12.09 7.30
N TRP A 160 -16.42 13.09 8.03
CA TRP A 160 -16.77 14.49 7.82
C TRP A 160 -16.18 15.09 6.52
N LEU A 161 -15.23 14.40 5.85
CA LEU A 161 -14.76 14.73 4.51
C LEU A 161 -15.62 14.11 3.40
N THR A 162 -16.61 13.30 3.74
CA THR A 162 -17.44 12.57 2.78
C THR A 162 -18.78 13.26 2.62
N ASP A 163 -19.10 13.72 1.41
CA ASP A 163 -20.43 14.14 1.04
C ASP A 163 -21.05 13.09 0.10
N SER A 164 -22.06 12.38 0.59
CA SER A 164 -22.77 11.35 -0.19
C SER A 164 -23.65 11.90 -1.30
N LYS A 165 -23.90 13.22 -1.31
CA LYS A 165 -24.80 13.89 -2.27
C LYS A 165 -24.07 14.64 -3.37
N ASP A 166 -22.83 15.06 -3.11
CA ASP A 166 -22.04 15.85 -4.02
C ASP A 166 -20.59 15.32 -4.13
N SER A 167 -20.32 14.60 -5.18
CA SER A 167 -19.00 14.01 -5.44
C SER A 167 -17.86 15.02 -5.50
N SER A 168 -18.17 16.26 -5.89
CA SER A 168 -17.19 17.35 -5.95
C SER A 168 -16.76 17.85 -4.57
N LYS A 169 -17.37 17.31 -3.50
CA LYS A 169 -17.11 17.70 -2.10
C LYS A 169 -16.72 16.51 -1.23
N THR A 170 -16.16 15.47 -1.83
CA THR A 170 -15.87 14.21 -1.12
C THR A 170 -14.38 13.88 -1.15
N ASN A 171 -13.83 13.48 0.00
CA ASN A 171 -12.46 12.97 0.15
C ASN A 171 -11.43 13.92 -0.47
N TRP A 172 -10.62 13.49 -1.44
CA TRP A 172 -9.62 14.32 -2.14
C TRP A 172 -10.20 15.59 -2.79
N LEU A 173 -11.49 15.60 -3.11
CA LEU A 173 -12.18 16.72 -3.75
C LEU A 173 -12.93 17.63 -2.78
N ASN A 174 -12.91 17.31 -1.48
CA ASN A 174 -13.55 18.16 -0.48
C ASN A 174 -12.78 19.49 -0.35
N PRO A 175 -13.45 20.65 -0.43
CA PRO A 175 -12.78 21.96 -0.42
C PRO A 175 -11.89 22.23 0.80
N ILE A 176 -12.19 21.60 1.96
CA ILE A 176 -11.40 21.77 3.18
C ILE A 176 -10.36 20.65 3.38
N ALA A 177 -10.38 19.59 2.54
CA ALA A 177 -9.52 18.41 2.75
C ALA A 177 -8.04 18.78 2.75
N ARG A 178 -7.59 19.61 1.81
CA ARG A 178 -6.18 19.99 1.66
C ARG A 178 -5.66 20.79 2.86
N GLU A 179 -6.46 21.69 3.42
CA GLU A 179 -6.10 22.45 4.63
C GLU A 179 -5.94 21.51 5.83
N HIS A 180 -6.97 20.69 6.10
CA HIS A 180 -6.95 19.74 7.21
C HIS A 180 -5.87 18.68 7.07
N TRP A 181 -5.60 18.22 5.85
CA TRP A 181 -4.49 17.33 5.54
C TRP A 181 -3.14 17.94 5.95
N ASN A 182 -2.89 19.18 5.56
CA ASN A 182 -1.65 19.89 5.89
C ASN A 182 -1.45 20.06 7.40
N LEU A 183 -2.52 20.38 8.13
CA LEU A 183 -2.51 20.51 9.59
C LEU A 183 -2.27 19.16 10.26
N TYR A 184 -2.99 18.11 9.82
CA TYR A 184 -2.84 16.75 10.30
C TYR A 184 -1.41 16.21 10.08
N VAL A 185 -0.89 16.34 8.85
CA VAL A 185 0.47 15.91 8.49
C VAL A 185 1.49 16.62 9.37
N SER A 186 1.42 17.96 9.46
CA SER A 186 2.34 18.74 10.29
C SER A 186 2.31 18.29 11.75
N LYS A 187 1.12 18.04 12.30
CA LYS A 187 0.96 17.57 13.68
C LYS A 187 1.58 16.19 13.89
N MET A 188 1.26 15.24 13.03
CA MET A 188 1.73 13.86 13.20
C MET A 188 3.23 13.72 12.92
N VAL A 189 3.76 14.42 11.93
CA VAL A 189 5.20 14.42 11.65
C VAL A 189 5.98 15.04 12.81
N LYS A 190 5.56 16.20 13.33
CA LYS A 190 6.18 16.81 14.53
C LYS A 190 6.19 15.84 15.71
N ALA A 191 5.09 15.14 15.96
CA ALA A 191 4.97 14.21 17.08
C ALA A 191 5.86 12.96 16.92
N THR A 192 5.97 12.40 15.70
CA THR A 192 6.66 11.14 15.43
C THR A 192 8.12 11.30 14.97
N ALA A 193 8.55 12.50 14.54
CA ALA A 193 9.90 12.79 14.05
C ALA A 193 11.06 12.37 14.98
N PRO A 194 10.92 12.38 16.32
CA PRO A 194 11.98 11.86 17.20
C PRO A 194 12.27 10.37 17.00
N TYR A 195 11.31 9.60 16.49
CA TYR A 195 11.39 8.14 16.40
C TYR A 195 11.38 7.61 14.96
N ALA A 196 10.74 8.30 14.01
CA ALA A 196 10.59 7.83 12.65
C ALA A 196 11.47 8.63 11.68
N THR A 197 12.06 7.93 10.72
CA THR A 197 12.85 8.52 9.63
C THR A 197 12.11 8.43 8.28
N TYR A 198 11.28 7.42 8.11
CA TYR A 198 10.60 7.12 6.86
C TYR A 198 9.11 7.47 6.95
N TYR A 199 8.63 8.22 5.94
CA TYR A 199 7.24 8.62 5.84
C TYR A 199 6.71 8.34 4.43
N ALA A 200 5.57 7.67 4.37
CA ALA A 200 4.76 7.54 3.16
C ALA A 200 3.51 8.42 3.32
N PRO A 201 3.37 9.53 2.59
CA PRO A 201 2.16 10.35 2.67
C PRO A 201 0.89 9.54 2.46
N GLU A 202 0.87 8.71 1.43
CA GLU A 202 -0.31 7.96 0.99
C GLU A 202 0.04 6.51 0.67
N ASN A 203 -0.96 5.61 0.82
CA ASN A 203 -0.89 4.23 0.36
C ASN A 203 -1.78 4.04 -0.87
N GLU A 204 -1.21 3.58 -1.98
CA GLU A 204 -1.90 3.19 -3.21
C GLU A 204 -2.97 4.19 -3.69
N PRO A 205 -2.69 5.49 -3.75
CA PRO A 205 -3.69 6.46 -4.17
C PRO A 205 -4.20 6.16 -5.59
N ASN A 206 -3.35 5.67 -6.49
CA ASN A 206 -3.74 5.25 -7.84
C ASN A 206 -4.80 4.12 -7.81
N GLY A 207 -4.65 3.13 -6.94
CA GLY A 207 -5.60 2.03 -6.77
C GLY A 207 -6.90 2.49 -6.12
N GLN A 208 -6.79 3.35 -5.08
CA GLN A 208 -7.96 3.87 -4.37
C GLN A 208 -8.83 4.74 -5.29
N VAL A 209 -8.24 5.67 -6.03
CA VAL A 209 -8.98 6.56 -6.94
C VAL A 209 -9.67 5.76 -8.05
N LEU A 210 -8.99 4.74 -8.62
CA LEU A 210 -9.60 3.85 -9.61
C LEU A 210 -10.82 3.11 -9.02
N THR A 211 -10.66 2.56 -7.82
CA THR A 211 -11.71 1.78 -7.16
C THR A 211 -12.88 2.64 -6.70
N ALA A 212 -12.60 3.89 -6.31
CA ALA A 212 -13.59 4.83 -5.81
C ALA A 212 -14.43 5.51 -6.89
N TYR A 213 -13.81 5.88 -8.03
CA TYR A 213 -14.46 6.71 -9.05
C TYR A 213 -14.80 5.96 -10.36
N ILE A 214 -14.11 4.86 -10.65
CA ILE A 214 -14.37 4.08 -11.87
C ILE A 214 -15.12 2.80 -11.55
N ILE A 215 -14.66 2.04 -10.55
CA ILE A 215 -15.27 0.75 -10.19
C ILE A 215 -16.48 0.94 -9.26
N GLY A 216 -16.45 1.96 -8.40
CA GLY A 216 -17.55 2.31 -7.50
C GLY A 216 -17.69 1.40 -6.28
N LEU A 217 -16.60 0.71 -5.88
CA LEU A 217 -16.61 -0.18 -4.71
C LEU A 217 -16.20 0.53 -3.42
N TRP A 218 -15.31 1.52 -3.51
CA TRP A 218 -14.79 2.25 -2.35
C TRP A 218 -15.37 3.65 -2.27
N PRO A 219 -15.39 4.27 -1.08
CA PRO A 219 -15.88 5.64 -0.95
C PRO A 219 -15.15 6.60 -1.92
N PRO A 220 -15.91 7.48 -2.61
CA PRO A 220 -17.33 7.81 -2.55
C PRO A 220 -18.26 6.88 -3.35
N CYS A 221 -17.81 5.77 -3.89
CA CYS A 221 -18.61 4.77 -4.62
C CYS A 221 -19.20 5.28 -5.95
N HIS A 222 -18.46 6.10 -6.66
CA HIS A 222 -18.85 6.54 -8.00
C HIS A 222 -18.44 5.50 -9.04
N THR A 223 -19.29 5.34 -10.05
CA THR A 223 -19.04 4.40 -11.14
C THR A 223 -18.88 5.20 -12.44
N PHE A 224 -17.80 4.95 -13.18
CA PHE A 224 -17.51 5.63 -14.47
C PHE A 224 -17.45 7.17 -14.37
N ASP A 225 -17.12 7.70 -13.22
CA ASP A 225 -16.87 9.13 -13.03
C ASP A 225 -15.44 9.50 -13.44
N PHE A 226 -15.20 9.61 -14.74
CA PHE A 226 -13.89 9.95 -15.30
C PHE A 226 -13.42 11.36 -14.91
N LYS A 227 -14.37 12.29 -14.73
CA LYS A 227 -14.05 13.65 -14.31
C LYS A 227 -13.59 13.64 -12.85
N GLY A 228 -14.32 12.97 -11.97
CA GLY A 228 -13.93 12.77 -10.58
C GLY A 228 -12.63 12.00 -10.44
N TYR A 229 -12.43 10.92 -11.22
CA TYR A 229 -11.19 10.16 -11.28
C TYR A 229 -9.98 11.06 -11.56
N LYS A 230 -10.03 11.84 -12.65
CA LYS A 230 -8.94 12.75 -13.04
C LYS A 230 -8.70 13.82 -11.97
N ALA A 231 -9.76 14.42 -11.45
CA ALA A 231 -9.67 15.47 -10.43
C ALA A 231 -9.09 14.90 -9.13
N ALA A 232 -9.52 13.70 -8.68
CA ALA A 232 -9.03 13.05 -7.48
C ALA A 232 -7.56 12.61 -7.61
N THR A 233 -7.13 12.12 -8.79
CA THR A 233 -5.71 11.80 -9.05
C THR A 233 -4.84 13.05 -8.93
N ILE A 234 -5.28 14.19 -9.45
CA ILE A 234 -4.56 15.46 -9.32
C ILE A 234 -4.58 15.95 -7.87
N GLY A 235 -5.75 15.94 -7.22
CA GLY A 235 -5.90 16.38 -5.83
C GLY A 235 -5.06 15.57 -4.85
N SER A 236 -5.02 14.24 -5.00
CA SER A 236 -4.15 13.34 -4.24
C SER A 236 -2.67 13.69 -4.46
N ALA A 237 -2.23 13.83 -5.72
CA ALA A 237 -0.85 14.19 -6.02
C ALA A 237 -0.44 15.55 -5.42
N ASP A 238 -1.33 16.55 -5.45
CA ASP A 238 -1.09 17.83 -4.81
C ASP A 238 -0.96 17.69 -3.29
N MET A 239 -1.83 16.91 -2.66
CA MET A 239 -1.79 16.67 -1.21
C MET A 239 -0.57 15.84 -0.80
N PHE A 240 -0.13 14.89 -1.65
CA PHE A 240 1.14 14.20 -1.46
C PHE A 240 2.33 15.16 -1.46
N ARG A 241 2.39 16.07 -2.43
CA ARG A 241 3.46 17.07 -2.53
C ARG A 241 3.49 18.01 -1.33
N ASP A 242 2.32 18.44 -0.89
CA ASP A 242 2.18 19.24 0.34
C ASP A 242 2.72 18.47 1.56
N ALA A 243 2.33 17.21 1.71
CA ALA A 243 2.82 16.37 2.79
C ALA A 243 4.34 16.17 2.74
N ALA A 244 4.90 15.94 1.55
CA ALA A 244 6.35 15.82 1.36
C ALA A 244 7.08 17.09 1.80
N ALA A 245 6.56 18.28 1.44
CA ALA A 245 7.10 19.55 1.87
C ALA A 245 7.03 19.72 3.40
N ARG A 246 5.89 19.39 4.05
CA ARG A 246 5.72 19.46 5.50
C ARG A 246 6.64 18.48 6.24
N ILE A 247 6.83 17.27 5.71
CA ILE A 247 7.78 16.29 6.26
C ILE A 247 9.20 16.88 6.25
N LYS A 248 9.62 17.44 5.13
CA LYS A 248 10.95 18.03 4.98
C LYS A 248 11.14 19.29 5.81
N GLU A 249 10.11 20.10 5.98
CA GLU A 249 10.13 21.29 6.86
C GLU A 249 10.37 20.88 8.32
N VAL A 250 9.67 19.85 8.81
CA VAL A 250 9.80 19.38 10.19
C VAL A 250 11.09 18.57 10.43
N LYS A 251 11.45 17.72 9.47
CA LYS A 251 12.62 16.83 9.56
C LYS A 251 13.30 16.74 8.19
N PRO A 252 14.25 17.62 7.89
CA PRO A 252 14.95 17.64 6.58
C PRO A 252 15.61 16.31 6.21
N SER A 253 16.06 15.54 7.23
CA SER A 253 16.68 14.22 7.03
C SER A 253 15.68 13.09 6.79
N ALA A 254 14.37 13.32 6.97
CA ALA A 254 13.35 12.30 6.73
C ALA A 254 13.36 11.84 5.28
N LYS A 255 13.00 10.58 5.07
CA LYS A 255 12.85 9.96 3.75
C LYS A 255 11.38 9.89 3.39
N VAL A 256 11.02 10.53 2.28
CA VAL A 256 9.67 10.50 1.70
C VAL A 256 9.59 9.34 0.71
N LEU A 257 8.62 8.45 0.90
CA LEU A 257 8.37 7.30 0.05
C LEU A 257 7.04 7.48 -0.70
N SER A 258 7.03 7.19 -2.00
CA SER A 258 5.76 6.81 -2.64
C SER A 258 5.35 5.40 -2.18
N VAL A 259 4.08 5.06 -2.34
CA VAL A 259 3.58 3.68 -2.18
C VAL A 259 2.45 3.48 -3.18
N GLU A 260 2.77 3.03 -4.37
CA GLU A 260 1.82 2.86 -5.47
C GLU A 260 1.42 1.40 -5.65
N ALA A 261 0.19 1.14 -6.03
CA ALA A 261 -0.24 -0.19 -6.49
C ALA A 261 0.28 -0.41 -7.91
N LEU A 262 1.31 -1.23 -8.08
CA LEU A 262 1.91 -1.48 -9.39
C LEU A 262 1.89 -2.97 -9.77
N PRO A 263 0.73 -3.53 -10.16
CA PRO A 263 0.69 -4.85 -10.78
C PRO A 263 1.43 -4.83 -12.12
N TRP A 264 1.98 -5.97 -12.55
CA TRP A 264 2.59 -6.08 -13.87
C TRP A 264 1.52 -6.33 -14.93
N TRP A 265 1.37 -5.41 -15.86
CA TRP A 265 0.42 -5.55 -16.97
C TRP A 265 1.08 -6.22 -18.17
N THR A 266 0.32 -7.06 -18.87
CA THR A 266 0.73 -7.72 -20.11
C THR A 266 -0.30 -7.45 -21.21
N HIS A 267 0.14 -7.50 -22.46
CA HIS A 267 -0.77 -7.38 -23.60
C HIS A 267 -1.78 -8.53 -23.64
N ALA A 268 -3.02 -8.21 -23.98
CA ALA A 268 -4.03 -9.22 -24.28
C ALA A 268 -4.02 -9.57 -25.77
N PRO A 269 -4.38 -10.83 -26.16
CA PRO A 269 -4.45 -11.22 -27.57
C PRO A 269 -5.42 -10.37 -28.43
N LEU A 270 -6.43 -9.77 -27.80
CA LEU A 270 -7.46 -8.93 -28.45
C LEU A 270 -7.25 -7.44 -28.16
N ASP A 271 -6.00 -6.98 -28.09
CA ASP A 271 -5.63 -5.57 -27.91
C ASP A 271 -4.83 -5.07 -29.13
N PRO A 272 -5.48 -4.85 -30.30
CA PRO A 272 -4.79 -4.41 -31.50
C PRO A 272 -4.14 -3.05 -31.27
N GLY A 273 -2.81 -2.98 -31.55
CA GLY A 273 -2.04 -1.77 -31.34
C GLY A 273 -1.71 -1.45 -29.88
N GLY A 274 -2.05 -2.32 -28.95
CA GLY A 274 -1.73 -2.15 -27.52
C GLY A 274 -2.47 -0.99 -26.84
N LEU A 275 -3.62 -0.59 -27.35
CA LEU A 275 -4.36 0.57 -26.87
C LEU A 275 -4.81 0.42 -25.41
N LEU A 276 -5.38 -0.74 -25.06
CA LEU A 276 -5.79 -1.05 -23.68
C LEU A 276 -4.59 -1.15 -22.76
N TYR A 277 -3.52 -1.82 -23.22
CA TYR A 277 -2.27 -1.92 -22.47
C TYR A 277 -1.69 -0.53 -22.16
N ASN A 278 -1.57 0.34 -23.17
CA ASN A 278 -1.03 1.68 -22.99
C ASN A 278 -1.90 2.53 -22.04
N THR A 279 -3.23 2.41 -22.14
CA THR A 279 -4.18 3.12 -21.25
C THR A 279 -4.01 2.69 -19.79
N VAL A 280 -3.96 1.38 -19.56
CA VAL A 280 -3.78 0.84 -18.21
C VAL A 280 -2.40 1.21 -17.64
N MET A 281 -1.35 1.12 -18.45
CA MET A 281 -0.01 1.52 -18.04
C MET A 281 0.06 3.01 -17.72
N HIS A 282 -0.55 3.87 -18.52
CA HIS A 282 -0.63 5.30 -18.23
C HIS A 282 -1.36 5.55 -16.89
N SER A 283 -2.55 4.98 -16.72
CA SER A 283 -3.32 5.12 -15.48
C SER A 283 -2.56 4.61 -14.25
N ASN A 284 -1.80 3.52 -14.41
CA ASN A 284 -1.02 2.91 -13.33
C ASN A 284 0.10 3.83 -12.81
N PHE A 285 0.66 4.69 -13.67
CA PHE A 285 1.77 5.58 -13.35
C PHE A 285 1.42 7.06 -13.27
N ASP A 286 0.19 7.49 -13.63
CA ASP A 286 -0.18 8.92 -13.70
C ASP A 286 0.04 9.64 -12.36
N HIS A 287 -0.32 9.02 -11.24
CA HIS A 287 -0.08 9.59 -9.91
C HIS A 287 1.43 9.68 -9.60
N LEU A 288 2.15 8.59 -9.79
CA LEU A 288 3.60 8.54 -9.52
C LEU A 288 4.39 9.52 -10.38
N ASP A 289 4.01 9.71 -11.65
CA ASP A 289 4.63 10.68 -12.55
C ASP A 289 4.49 12.14 -12.06
N ARG A 290 3.46 12.40 -11.22
CA ARG A 290 3.21 13.73 -10.64
C ARG A 290 3.97 13.99 -9.34
N ILE A 291 4.49 12.94 -8.69
CA ILE A 291 5.07 13.06 -7.35
C ILE A 291 6.52 12.56 -7.23
N TYR A 292 7.05 11.84 -8.24
CA TYR A 292 8.33 11.14 -8.12
C TYR A 292 9.50 12.08 -7.77
N ASP A 293 9.47 13.32 -8.21
CA ASP A 293 10.52 14.32 -8.00
C ASP A 293 10.67 14.69 -6.51
N VAL A 294 9.58 14.67 -5.74
CA VAL A 294 9.58 14.94 -4.29
C VAL A 294 9.80 13.70 -3.42
N CYS A 295 9.87 12.51 -4.02
CA CYS A 295 10.18 11.27 -3.32
C CYS A 295 11.69 11.05 -3.19
N ASP A 296 12.16 10.65 -2.01
CA ASP A 296 13.54 10.16 -1.82
C ASP A 296 13.67 8.70 -2.29
N ILE A 297 12.60 7.92 -2.17
CA ILE A 297 12.54 6.50 -2.50
C ILE A 297 11.23 6.22 -3.25
N ILE A 298 11.31 5.53 -4.37
CA ILE A 298 10.12 5.06 -5.08
C ILE A 298 9.67 3.75 -4.44
N GLY A 299 8.65 3.83 -3.59
CA GLY A 299 8.00 2.67 -3.00
C GLY A 299 6.81 2.23 -3.84
N PHE A 300 6.61 0.92 -3.93
CA PHE A 300 5.44 0.34 -4.58
C PHE A 300 5.07 -1.03 -4.01
N ASN A 301 3.79 -1.36 -4.13
CA ASN A 301 3.19 -2.62 -3.75
C ASN A 301 3.03 -3.51 -4.99
N TYR A 302 3.47 -4.75 -4.90
CA TYR A 302 3.35 -5.73 -5.98
C TYR A 302 2.77 -7.04 -5.48
N TYR A 303 1.70 -7.50 -6.08
CA TYR A 303 1.05 -8.77 -5.70
C TYR A 303 0.88 -9.74 -6.85
N TYR A 304 0.67 -9.25 -8.09
CA TYR A 304 0.27 -10.06 -9.22
C TYR A 304 0.59 -9.44 -10.58
N SER A 305 0.47 -10.25 -11.63
CA SER A 305 0.39 -9.77 -13.01
C SER A 305 -1.01 -9.98 -13.58
N GLN A 306 -1.38 -9.10 -14.51
CA GLN A 306 -2.68 -9.12 -15.16
C GLN A 306 -2.57 -8.76 -16.64
N MET A 307 -3.47 -9.30 -17.49
CA MET A 307 -3.58 -8.90 -18.88
C MET A 307 -4.44 -7.63 -19.00
N ALA A 308 -3.98 -6.66 -19.76
CA ALA A 308 -4.75 -5.49 -20.13
C ALA A 308 -5.76 -5.85 -21.23
N GLY A 309 -6.90 -6.39 -20.85
CA GLY A 309 -7.93 -6.79 -21.82
C GLY A 309 -9.32 -6.83 -21.21
N PRO A 310 -10.37 -6.76 -22.04
CA PRO A 310 -11.74 -6.66 -21.56
C PRO A 310 -12.18 -7.85 -20.68
N ILE A 311 -11.64 -9.04 -20.92
CA ILE A 311 -12.00 -10.25 -20.17
C ILE A 311 -11.24 -10.35 -18.85
N SER A 312 -10.08 -9.71 -18.72
CA SER A 312 -9.24 -9.81 -17.55
C SER A 312 -9.85 -9.17 -16.31
N PHE A 313 -10.56 -8.05 -16.47
CA PHE A 313 -11.30 -7.39 -15.40
C PHE A 313 -12.55 -8.18 -14.95
N LEU A 314 -13.11 -9.01 -15.84
CA LEU A 314 -14.29 -9.83 -15.56
C LEU A 314 -14.00 -11.05 -14.70
N SER A 315 -12.76 -11.50 -14.68
CA SER A 315 -12.36 -12.79 -14.12
C SER A 315 -11.60 -12.68 -12.80
N GLU A 316 -11.40 -11.47 -12.26
CA GLU A 316 -10.84 -11.31 -10.91
C GLU A 316 -11.80 -11.91 -9.86
N GLY A 317 -11.23 -12.68 -8.95
CA GLY A 317 -11.99 -13.40 -7.92
C GLY A 317 -12.60 -14.74 -8.38
N ALA A 318 -12.75 -14.98 -9.69
CA ALA A 318 -13.27 -16.24 -10.22
C ALA A 318 -12.17 -17.26 -10.56
N ARG A 319 -10.89 -16.83 -10.53
CA ARG A 319 -9.75 -17.69 -10.89
C ARG A 319 -9.27 -18.49 -9.71
N HIS A 320 -9.30 -19.80 -9.87
CA HIS A 320 -8.84 -20.76 -8.87
C HIS A 320 -7.73 -21.66 -9.44
N GLY A 321 -6.97 -22.30 -8.58
CA GLY A 321 -5.95 -23.27 -8.97
C GLY A 321 -4.56 -22.95 -8.45
N PRO A 322 -3.54 -23.74 -8.84
CA PRO A 322 -2.19 -23.66 -8.27
C PRO A 322 -1.51 -22.32 -8.53
N ASN A 323 -1.83 -21.67 -9.64
CA ASN A 323 -1.21 -20.42 -10.08
C ASN A 323 -1.97 -19.15 -9.62
N PHE A 324 -3.00 -19.30 -8.77
CA PHE A 324 -3.81 -18.17 -8.30
C PHE A 324 -3.87 -18.12 -6.78
N THR A 325 -4.00 -16.91 -6.24
CA THR A 325 -4.22 -16.66 -4.81
C THR A 325 -5.68 -16.84 -4.44
N MET A 326 -6.03 -16.73 -3.14
CA MET A 326 -7.44 -16.67 -2.70
C MET A 326 -8.18 -15.43 -3.21
N MET A 327 -7.45 -14.38 -3.66
CA MET A 327 -8.01 -13.18 -4.30
C MET A 327 -8.29 -13.40 -5.79
N GLY A 328 -7.95 -14.56 -6.37
CA GLY A 328 -8.00 -14.79 -7.81
C GLY A 328 -6.84 -14.13 -8.59
N TRP A 329 -5.84 -13.62 -7.90
CA TRP A 329 -4.69 -12.97 -8.51
C TRP A 329 -3.68 -13.99 -9.01
N ARG A 330 -3.13 -13.76 -10.21
CA ARG A 330 -2.11 -14.60 -10.80
C ARG A 330 -0.78 -14.43 -10.07
N ILE A 331 -0.22 -15.52 -9.60
CA ILE A 331 1.12 -15.54 -9.00
C ILE A 331 2.16 -15.40 -10.12
N ASP A 332 2.92 -14.31 -10.10
CA ASP A 332 3.95 -14.05 -11.11
C ASP A 332 5.18 -13.35 -10.51
N PRO A 333 6.14 -14.10 -9.97
CA PRO A 333 7.37 -13.53 -9.44
C PRO A 333 8.16 -12.75 -10.50
N LYS A 334 8.19 -13.26 -11.76
CA LYS A 334 8.88 -12.58 -12.87
C LYS A 334 8.28 -11.20 -13.18
N GLY A 335 6.98 -11.03 -12.92
CA GLY A 335 6.31 -9.74 -13.03
C GLY A 335 6.91 -8.70 -12.07
N LEU A 336 7.24 -9.09 -10.83
CA LEU A 336 7.96 -8.20 -9.90
C LEU A 336 9.32 -7.78 -10.44
N GLY A 337 10.10 -8.74 -10.96
CA GLY A 337 11.40 -8.43 -11.55
C GLY A 337 11.30 -7.45 -12.74
N LYS A 338 10.29 -7.62 -13.59
CA LYS A 338 10.00 -6.69 -14.71
C LYS A 338 9.58 -5.31 -14.18
N GLN A 339 8.76 -5.28 -13.12
CA GLN A 339 8.29 -4.03 -12.51
C GLN A 339 9.46 -3.24 -11.92
N ILE A 340 10.39 -3.89 -11.19
CA ILE A 340 11.59 -3.25 -10.65
C ILE A 340 12.43 -2.62 -11.78
N ARG A 341 12.66 -3.36 -12.86
CA ARG A 341 13.42 -2.86 -14.01
C ARG A 341 12.72 -1.69 -14.71
N TYR A 342 11.39 -1.77 -14.85
CA TYR A 342 10.59 -0.71 -15.44
C TYR A 342 10.65 0.58 -14.61
N VAL A 343 10.38 0.48 -13.31
CA VAL A 343 10.40 1.61 -12.37
C VAL A 343 11.82 2.21 -12.28
N GLY A 344 12.86 1.36 -12.17
CA GLY A 344 14.24 1.81 -12.10
C GLY A 344 14.69 2.57 -13.36
N LYS A 345 14.31 2.10 -14.56
CA LYS A 345 14.60 2.81 -15.82
C LYS A 345 13.83 4.12 -15.95
N ARG A 346 12.58 4.16 -15.44
CA ARG A 346 11.71 5.33 -15.59
C ARG A 346 12.11 6.48 -14.69
N TYR A 347 12.42 6.21 -13.42
CA TYR A 347 12.59 7.25 -12.40
C TYR A 347 14.04 7.46 -11.94
N ASP A 348 14.91 6.48 -12.16
CA ASP A 348 16.33 6.53 -11.76
C ASP A 348 16.54 6.97 -10.29
N LYS A 349 15.75 6.34 -9.39
CA LYS A 349 15.78 6.59 -7.94
C LYS A 349 15.89 5.28 -7.16
N PRO A 350 16.36 5.32 -5.90
CA PRO A 350 16.25 4.17 -4.99
C PRO A 350 14.84 3.67 -4.91
N MET A 351 14.64 2.35 -4.85
CA MET A 351 13.32 1.70 -4.81
C MET A 351 13.13 0.89 -3.53
N MET A 352 11.86 0.69 -3.17
CA MET A 352 11.48 -0.17 -2.06
C MET A 352 10.18 -0.90 -2.41
N ILE A 353 10.17 -2.23 -2.26
CA ILE A 353 8.93 -3.01 -2.36
C ILE A 353 8.22 -2.89 -1.03
N THR A 354 7.23 -2.00 -0.97
CA THR A 354 6.55 -1.59 0.27
C THR A 354 5.46 -2.54 0.72
N GLU A 355 4.96 -3.39 -0.21
CA GLU A 355 4.14 -4.55 0.10
C GLU A 355 4.33 -5.63 -0.96
N ASN A 356 4.45 -6.88 -0.50
CA ASN A 356 4.37 -8.08 -1.32
C ASN A 356 3.86 -9.24 -0.46
N GLY A 357 2.92 -10.03 -0.94
CA GLY A 357 2.34 -11.10 -0.16
C GLY A 357 1.31 -11.92 -0.92
N ILE A 358 0.86 -13.00 -0.31
CA ILE A 358 -0.09 -13.93 -0.91
C ILE A 358 -1.21 -14.30 0.06
N ALA A 359 -2.45 -14.15 -0.39
CA ALA A 359 -3.59 -14.74 0.29
C ALA A 359 -3.66 -16.23 -0.01
N THR A 360 -3.35 -17.08 0.98
CA THR A 360 -3.40 -18.53 0.86
C THR A 360 -3.49 -19.20 2.23
N LYS A 361 -4.17 -20.37 2.28
CA LYS A 361 -4.15 -21.28 3.44
C LYS A 361 -2.96 -22.27 3.39
N SER A 362 -2.27 -22.38 2.25
CA SER A 362 -1.14 -23.29 2.06
C SER A 362 0.17 -22.60 2.42
N GLU A 363 0.83 -23.05 3.48
CA GLU A 363 2.15 -22.54 3.85
C GLU A 363 3.23 -22.89 2.80
N GLN A 364 3.15 -24.07 2.17
CA GLN A 364 4.04 -24.44 1.08
C GLN A 364 3.97 -23.41 -0.07
N LYS A 365 2.74 -23.00 -0.43
CA LYS A 365 2.52 -21.99 -1.47
C LYS A 365 3.05 -20.62 -1.06
N ARG A 366 2.88 -20.25 0.23
CA ARG A 366 3.42 -19.00 0.78
C ARG A 366 4.94 -18.98 0.78
N LEU A 367 5.57 -20.08 1.19
CA LEU A 367 7.04 -20.22 1.17
C LEU A 367 7.60 -20.05 -0.25
N SER A 368 7.03 -20.77 -1.22
CA SER A 368 7.44 -20.65 -2.63
C SER A 368 7.24 -19.24 -3.16
N TYR A 369 6.10 -18.61 -2.83
CA TYR A 369 5.83 -17.22 -3.24
C TYR A 369 6.91 -16.26 -2.71
N LEU A 370 7.21 -16.30 -1.42
CA LEU A 370 8.21 -15.42 -0.80
C LEU A 370 9.60 -15.66 -1.41
N ARG A 371 10.03 -16.93 -1.51
CA ARG A 371 11.33 -17.29 -2.10
C ARG A 371 11.47 -16.74 -3.52
N ASP A 372 10.48 -16.98 -4.35
CA ASP A 372 10.57 -16.69 -5.77
C ASP A 372 10.51 -15.17 -6.04
N HIS A 373 9.72 -14.40 -5.23
CA HIS A 373 9.69 -12.94 -5.32
C HIS A 373 10.98 -12.29 -4.78
N ILE A 374 11.51 -12.78 -3.64
CA ILE A 374 12.77 -12.28 -3.09
C ILE A 374 13.95 -12.60 -4.07
N ASN A 375 13.89 -13.73 -4.78
CA ASN A 375 14.87 -14.05 -5.81
C ASN A 375 14.86 -13.01 -6.96
N GLN A 376 13.69 -12.54 -7.37
CA GLN A 376 13.60 -11.49 -8.40
C GLN A 376 14.20 -10.15 -7.94
N ILE A 377 14.10 -9.83 -6.65
CA ILE A 377 14.76 -8.66 -6.08
C ILE A 377 16.27 -8.84 -6.13
N ARG A 378 16.79 -9.99 -5.72
CA ARG A 378 18.21 -10.31 -5.78
C ARG A 378 18.74 -10.19 -7.22
N GLU A 379 18.05 -10.80 -8.20
CA GLU A 379 18.43 -10.72 -9.62
C GLU A 379 18.48 -9.28 -10.11
N ALA A 380 17.49 -8.46 -9.78
CA ALA A 380 17.48 -7.05 -10.16
C ALA A 380 18.64 -6.25 -9.48
N MET A 381 18.95 -6.55 -8.22
CA MET A 381 20.08 -5.92 -7.51
C MET A 381 21.42 -6.36 -8.12
N ASP A 382 21.57 -7.63 -8.53
CA ASP A 382 22.75 -8.14 -9.22
C ASP A 382 22.95 -7.45 -10.59
N GLU A 383 21.88 -7.00 -11.23
CA GLU A 383 21.88 -6.18 -12.46
C GLU A 383 22.17 -4.68 -12.20
N GLY A 384 22.27 -4.25 -10.93
CA GLY A 384 22.62 -2.88 -10.55
C GLY A 384 21.42 -1.98 -10.21
N TYR A 385 20.19 -2.51 -10.14
CA TYR A 385 19.04 -1.73 -9.69
C TYR A 385 19.10 -1.49 -8.17
N ASP A 386 18.87 -0.24 -7.75
CA ASP A 386 19.01 0.19 -6.37
C ASP A 386 17.76 -0.10 -5.54
N VAL A 387 17.58 -1.36 -5.12
CA VAL A 387 16.48 -1.78 -4.24
C VAL A 387 16.94 -1.73 -2.78
N LYS A 388 16.31 -0.88 -1.97
CA LYS A 388 16.65 -0.62 -0.57
C LYS A 388 15.89 -1.46 0.45
N GLY A 389 14.80 -2.11 0.07
CA GLY A 389 14.03 -2.89 1.03
C GLY A 389 12.89 -3.68 0.43
N TYR A 390 12.39 -4.61 1.25
CA TYR A 390 11.28 -5.50 0.94
C TYR A 390 10.41 -5.71 2.17
N PHE A 391 9.11 -5.48 2.02
CA PHE A 391 8.13 -5.59 3.09
C PHE A 391 7.08 -6.65 2.74
N VAL A 392 6.86 -7.58 3.66
CA VAL A 392 5.80 -8.57 3.52
C VAL A 392 4.46 -8.00 3.96
N TRP A 393 3.43 -8.15 3.13
CA TRP A 393 2.04 -8.02 3.53
C TRP A 393 1.52 -9.38 3.93
N SER A 394 1.27 -9.69 5.22
CA SER A 394 1.28 -8.81 6.36
C SER A 394 1.70 -9.61 7.63
N LEU A 395 1.75 -8.94 8.80
CA LEU A 395 2.14 -9.58 10.05
C LEU A 395 1.22 -10.75 10.42
N ALA A 396 -0.09 -10.52 10.41
CA ALA A 396 -1.08 -11.55 10.74
C ALA A 396 -2.26 -11.53 9.76
N ASP A 397 -3.02 -12.63 9.73
CA ASP A 397 -4.28 -12.69 8.97
C ASP A 397 -5.21 -11.60 9.47
N ASN A 398 -5.65 -10.72 8.58
CA ASN A 398 -6.34 -9.50 8.93
C ASN A 398 -7.61 -9.29 8.08
N TYR A 399 -8.29 -8.19 8.30
CA TYR A 399 -9.44 -7.75 7.53
C TYR A 399 -9.02 -7.30 6.14
N GLU A 400 -9.59 -7.88 5.08
CA GLU A 400 -9.25 -7.58 3.68
C GLU A 400 -10.42 -6.88 2.98
N TRP A 401 -10.72 -5.68 3.41
CA TRP A 401 -11.71 -4.78 2.83
C TRP A 401 -13.05 -5.48 2.53
N HIS A 402 -13.53 -5.51 1.27
CA HIS A 402 -14.77 -6.17 0.87
C HIS A 402 -14.75 -7.70 1.02
N TYR A 403 -13.57 -8.29 1.19
CA TYR A 403 -13.43 -9.74 1.40
C TYR A 403 -13.47 -10.13 2.90
N GLY A 404 -13.53 -9.13 3.79
CA GLY A 404 -13.54 -9.34 5.23
C GLY A 404 -12.33 -10.16 5.70
N TYR A 405 -12.57 -11.15 6.54
CA TYR A 405 -11.51 -11.99 7.11
C TYR A 405 -11.25 -13.29 6.33
N VAL A 406 -11.80 -13.44 5.11
CA VAL A 406 -11.64 -14.66 4.30
C VAL A 406 -10.21 -14.82 3.78
N PRO A 407 -9.56 -13.83 3.15
CA PRO A 407 -8.18 -13.96 2.67
C PRO A 407 -7.17 -14.08 3.81
N LYS A 408 -6.15 -14.93 3.61
CA LYS A 408 -5.14 -15.25 4.63
C LYS A 408 -3.75 -14.82 4.15
N PHE A 409 -3.38 -13.57 4.42
CA PHE A 409 -2.10 -13.00 4.03
C PHE A 409 -0.99 -13.15 5.07
N GLY A 410 -1.36 -13.22 6.34
CA GLY A 410 -0.45 -13.08 7.47
C GLY A 410 0.67 -14.11 7.53
N LEU A 411 1.82 -13.70 8.05
CA LEU A 411 2.89 -14.57 8.55
C LEU A 411 2.55 -15.17 9.92
N ALA A 412 1.50 -14.68 10.56
CA ALA A 412 0.96 -15.18 11.81
C ALA A 412 -0.57 -15.30 11.74
N THR A 413 -1.14 -16.00 12.72
CA THR A 413 -2.55 -15.89 13.11
C THR A 413 -2.65 -15.22 14.46
N MET A 414 -3.82 -14.74 14.83
CA MET A 414 -4.09 -14.28 16.19
C MET A 414 -4.81 -15.36 16.98
N ASP A 415 -4.32 -15.67 18.16
CA ASP A 415 -5.03 -16.55 19.10
C ASP A 415 -6.30 -15.83 19.58
N PRO A 416 -7.49 -16.43 19.46
CA PRO A 416 -8.73 -15.76 19.80
C PRO A 416 -8.92 -15.51 21.31
N LYS A 417 -8.22 -16.25 22.17
CA LYS A 417 -8.34 -16.14 23.64
C LYS A 417 -7.28 -15.19 24.21
N THR A 418 -6.02 -15.41 23.85
CA THR A 418 -4.90 -14.63 24.38
C THR A 418 -4.57 -13.42 23.52
N ARG A 419 -5.03 -13.39 22.27
CA ARG A 419 -4.69 -12.40 21.24
C ARG A 419 -3.20 -12.36 20.87
N ASP A 420 -2.45 -13.40 21.19
CA ASP A 420 -1.05 -13.53 20.81
C ASP A 420 -0.90 -13.79 19.31
N ARG A 421 0.25 -13.41 18.75
CA ARG A 421 0.59 -13.65 17.34
C ARG A 421 1.29 -15.01 17.23
N ILE A 422 0.56 -16.02 16.72
CA ILE A 422 1.07 -17.36 16.49
C ILE A 422 1.75 -17.38 15.13
N LEU A 423 3.08 -17.47 15.11
CA LEU A 423 3.88 -17.44 13.89
C LEU A 423 3.69 -18.70 13.06
N LYS A 424 3.52 -18.54 11.75
CA LYS A 424 3.42 -19.62 10.77
C LYS A 424 4.81 -20.05 10.29
N PRO A 425 4.96 -21.22 9.62
CA PRO A 425 6.23 -21.65 9.03
C PRO A 425 6.89 -20.61 8.12
N SER A 426 6.09 -19.86 7.38
CA SER A 426 6.57 -18.75 6.52
C SER A 426 7.26 -17.62 7.29
N ALA A 427 6.85 -17.34 8.54
CA ALA A 427 7.53 -16.35 9.38
C ALA A 427 8.95 -16.81 9.75
N PHE A 428 9.14 -18.10 10.06
CA PHE A 428 10.45 -18.66 10.36
C PHE A 428 11.35 -18.74 9.12
N TYR A 429 10.77 -19.00 7.96
CA TYR A 429 11.48 -18.90 6.68
C TYR A 429 11.96 -17.47 6.45
N TYR A 430 11.08 -16.47 6.59
CA TYR A 430 11.44 -15.06 6.41
C TYR A 430 12.53 -14.63 7.39
N ARG A 431 12.48 -15.09 8.65
CA ARG A 431 13.56 -14.90 9.62
C ARG A 431 14.89 -15.45 9.14
N LYS A 432 14.92 -16.65 8.54
CA LYS A 432 16.14 -17.25 7.97
C LYS A 432 16.69 -16.38 6.83
N VAL A 433 15.81 -15.92 5.93
CA VAL A 433 16.18 -15.01 4.83
C VAL A 433 16.84 -13.75 5.39
N ILE A 434 16.24 -13.10 6.38
CA ILE A 434 16.78 -11.89 7.01
C ILE A 434 18.14 -12.15 7.65
N SER A 435 18.27 -13.18 8.47
CA SER A 435 19.50 -13.47 9.20
C SER A 435 20.65 -13.85 8.25
N SER A 436 20.40 -14.66 7.23
CA SER A 436 21.40 -15.04 6.22
C SER A 436 21.80 -13.85 5.36
N SER A 437 20.83 -13.03 4.93
CA SER A 437 21.11 -11.85 4.11
C SER A 437 21.96 -10.82 4.87
N ASN A 438 21.64 -10.56 6.14
CA ASN A 438 22.42 -9.64 6.97
C ASN A 438 23.85 -10.15 7.21
N LYS A 439 24.03 -11.46 7.41
CA LYS A 439 25.35 -12.08 7.60
C LYS A 439 26.20 -11.99 6.33
N GLU A 440 25.62 -12.25 5.17
CA GLU A 440 26.32 -12.26 3.87
C GLU A 440 26.46 -10.87 3.23
N GLY A 441 25.76 -9.85 3.78
CA GLY A 441 25.73 -8.51 3.19
C GLY A 441 25.05 -8.43 1.82
N LYS A 442 24.18 -9.41 1.49
CA LYS A 442 23.42 -9.49 0.23
C LYS A 442 22.10 -10.21 0.42
N VAL A 443 21.17 -10.05 -0.50
CA VAL A 443 19.86 -10.72 -0.43
C VAL A 443 19.99 -12.23 -0.71
N ILE A 444 19.59 -13.07 0.24
CA ILE A 444 19.64 -14.54 0.18
C ILE A 444 18.20 -15.08 0.18
N PRO A 445 17.61 -15.42 -0.98
CA PRO A 445 16.23 -15.88 -1.08
C PRO A 445 16.03 -17.34 -0.63
N ASP A 446 17.07 -18.14 -0.64
CA ASP A 446 17.02 -19.56 -0.26
C ASP A 446 18.13 -19.89 0.75
N PRO A 447 17.94 -19.49 2.02
CA PRO A 447 18.93 -19.76 3.06
C PRO A 447 18.95 -21.27 3.43
N ARG A 448 20.13 -21.87 3.44
CA ARG A 448 20.36 -23.25 3.88
C ARG A 448 20.19 -23.42 5.40
#